data_eed2fa85424a3f618cf59ec5df390a0b
#
_entry.id   eed2fa85424a3f618cf59ec5df390a0b
#
_cell.length_a   1.000
_cell.length_b   1.000
_cell.length_c   1.000
_cell.angle_alpha   90.00
_cell.angle_beta   90.00
_cell.angle_gamma   90.00
#
_symmetry.space_group_name_H-M   'P 1'
#
loop_
_entity.id
_entity.type
_entity.pdbx_description
1 polymer ?
#
loop_
_entity_poly.entity_id
_entity_poly.type
_entity_poly.pdbx_seq_one_letter_code
_entity_poly.pdbx_strand_id
1 'polypeptide(L)'
;MNVKNNIFSSKPKQISQATLQILLKVFGELNKVKLIVASDMELPINIAKNFETSGLKHYEVFYQPLEKLFPEQSKDTSIKSNLICLLKDYVMIMIGYKNQLKLIDKHLVQKILYMRKQKPLFFIDCGIPGNININVRQIPNCFLFDLNDLEQLYSSWIQLYNPFFYFYSL
;
A
#
# COMPACT_ATOMS: atom_id res chain seq x y z
N MET A 1 26.59 -2.36 2.55
CA MET A 1 25.36 -2.51 1.76
C MET A 1 24.89 -1.13 1.35
N ASN A 2 24.97 -0.80 0.08
CA ASN A 2 24.46 0.47 -0.43
C ASN A 2 22.94 0.43 -0.38
N VAL A 3 22.38 1.13 0.60
CA VAL A 3 20.97 1.55 0.52
C VAL A 3 20.92 2.50 -0.67
N LYS A 4 20.50 2.02 -1.83
CA LYS A 4 20.11 2.89 -2.93
C LYS A 4 19.02 3.79 -2.38
N ASN A 5 19.32 5.07 -2.18
CA ASN A 5 18.30 6.06 -1.88
C ASN A 5 17.30 5.97 -3.01
N ASN A 6 16.14 5.38 -2.72
CA ASN A 6 15.11 5.24 -3.73
C ASN A 6 14.56 6.63 -4.01
N ILE A 7 15.09 7.26 -5.07
CA ILE A 7 14.71 8.62 -5.50
C ILE A 7 13.20 8.70 -5.71
N PHE A 8 12.56 7.58 -6.06
CA PHE A 8 11.12 7.49 -6.24
C PHE A 8 10.34 7.76 -4.95
N SER A 9 10.90 7.43 -3.78
CA SER A 9 10.29 7.73 -2.48
C SER A 9 10.05 9.21 -2.23
N SER A 10 10.76 10.10 -2.93
CA SER A 10 10.59 11.55 -2.87
C SER A 10 9.54 12.10 -3.85
N LYS A 11 8.86 11.24 -4.61
CA LYS A 11 7.94 11.64 -5.69
C LYS A 11 6.50 11.18 -5.44
N PRO A 12 5.81 11.73 -4.43
CA PRO A 12 4.48 11.24 -4.02
C PRO A 12 3.43 11.30 -5.13
N LYS A 13 3.51 12.29 -6.03
CA LYS A 13 2.60 12.39 -7.19
C LYS A 13 2.75 11.21 -8.15
N GLN A 14 3.99 10.82 -8.45
CA GLN A 14 4.26 9.68 -9.35
C GLN A 14 3.83 8.36 -8.73
N ILE A 15 4.06 8.18 -7.43
CA ILE A 15 3.61 7.02 -6.67
C ILE A 15 2.07 6.97 -6.67
N SER A 16 1.41 8.09 -6.44
CA SER A 16 -0.06 8.18 -6.50
C SER A 16 -0.58 7.79 -7.89
N GLN A 17 0.03 8.28 -8.96
CA GLN A 17 -0.37 7.96 -10.32
C GLN A 17 -0.21 6.47 -10.63
N ALA A 18 0.92 5.86 -10.25
CA ALA A 18 1.14 4.42 -10.41
C ALA A 18 0.06 3.60 -9.65
N THR A 19 -0.22 3.98 -8.42
CA THR A 19 -1.25 3.34 -7.60
C THR A 19 -2.63 3.47 -8.21
N LEU A 20 -3.00 4.67 -8.68
CA LEU A 20 -4.28 4.92 -9.34
C LEU A 20 -4.45 4.08 -10.61
N GLN A 21 -3.39 3.88 -11.38
CA GLN A 21 -3.43 3.02 -12.57
C GLN A 21 -3.73 1.56 -12.20
N ILE A 22 -3.15 1.06 -11.10
CA ILE A 22 -3.47 -0.27 -10.60
C ILE A 22 -4.96 -0.36 -10.23
N LEU A 23 -5.44 0.61 -9.44
CA LEU A 23 -6.81 0.62 -8.97
C LEU A 23 -7.82 0.70 -10.11
N LEU A 24 -7.58 1.59 -11.09
CA LEU A 24 -8.45 1.74 -12.26
C LEU A 24 -8.48 0.48 -13.13
N LYS A 25 -7.31 -0.18 -13.32
CA LYS A 25 -7.26 -1.45 -14.08
C LYS A 25 -8.01 -2.58 -13.40
N VAL A 26 -8.00 -2.62 -12.07
CA VAL A 26 -8.60 -3.71 -11.30
C VAL A 26 -10.09 -3.48 -11.04
N PHE A 27 -10.46 -2.26 -10.68
CA PHE A 27 -11.81 -1.94 -10.21
C PHE A 27 -12.64 -1.13 -11.20
N GLY A 28 -12.01 -0.53 -12.21
CA GLY A 28 -12.67 0.33 -13.20
C GLY A 28 -13.07 1.71 -12.66
N GLU A 29 -13.47 1.80 -11.40
CA GLU A 29 -13.95 3.02 -10.77
C GLU A 29 -13.36 3.18 -9.36
N LEU A 30 -12.93 4.39 -9.02
CA LEU A 30 -12.32 4.69 -7.70
C LEU A 30 -13.35 4.93 -6.59
N ASN A 31 -14.57 5.27 -6.92
CA ASN A 31 -15.63 5.56 -5.96
C ASN A 31 -16.04 4.34 -5.09
N LYS A 32 -15.70 3.13 -5.53
CA LYS A 32 -15.95 1.87 -4.82
C LYS A 32 -14.75 1.37 -4.02
N VAL A 33 -13.62 2.04 -4.16
CA VAL A 33 -12.38 1.65 -3.49
C VAL A 33 -12.33 2.23 -2.08
N LYS A 34 -12.13 1.38 -1.10
CA LYS A 34 -11.86 1.78 0.29
C LYS A 34 -10.38 1.54 0.60
N LEU A 35 -9.69 2.59 1.00
CA LEU A 35 -8.26 2.60 1.29
C LEU A 35 -8.00 2.90 2.77
N ILE A 36 -7.11 2.15 3.40
CA ILE A 36 -6.48 2.52 4.67
C ILE A 36 -5.06 2.99 4.40
N VAL A 37 -4.69 4.09 5.03
CA VAL A 37 -3.30 4.55 5.14
C VAL A 37 -2.87 4.46 6.60
N ALA A 38 -1.88 3.64 6.89
CA ALA A 38 -1.29 3.51 8.22
C ALA A 38 0.19 3.92 8.17
N SER A 39 0.55 5.00 8.85
CA SER A 39 1.89 5.57 8.69
C SER A 39 2.26 6.51 9.85
N ASP A 40 3.56 6.53 10.17
CA ASP A 40 4.22 7.59 10.93
C ASP A 40 5.09 8.48 10.02
N MET A 41 4.97 8.34 8.70
CA MET A 41 5.73 9.04 7.68
C MET A 41 4.83 9.95 6.84
N GLU A 42 5.39 11.02 6.31
CA GLU A 42 4.68 11.96 5.45
C GLU A 42 4.33 11.36 4.07
N LEU A 43 5.18 10.48 3.54
CA LEU A 43 5.03 9.97 2.19
C LEU A 43 3.66 9.29 1.94
N PRO A 44 3.22 8.30 2.71
CA PRO A 44 1.92 7.68 2.49
C PRO A 44 0.75 8.66 2.61
N ILE A 45 0.88 9.63 3.51
CA ILE A 45 -0.14 10.66 3.73
C ILE A 45 -0.25 11.57 2.52
N ASN A 46 0.89 11.99 1.96
CA ASN A 46 0.92 12.84 0.76
C ASN A 46 0.40 12.08 -0.47
N ILE A 47 0.65 10.77 -0.55
CA ILE A 47 0.07 9.91 -1.58
C ILE A 47 -1.46 9.88 -1.44
N ALA A 48 -1.99 9.68 -0.24
CA ALA A 48 -3.43 9.66 0.02
C ALA A 48 -4.11 10.98 -0.36
N LYS A 49 -3.51 12.13 -0.04
CA LYS A 49 -4.02 13.45 -0.45
C LYS A 49 -4.11 13.60 -1.98
N ASN A 50 -3.18 13.03 -2.73
CA ASN A 50 -3.25 13.05 -4.19
C ASN A 50 -4.39 12.17 -4.72
N PHE A 51 -4.78 11.12 -4.01
CA PHE A 51 -5.93 10.30 -4.38
C PHE A 51 -7.25 11.06 -4.26
N GLU A 52 -7.38 11.90 -3.24
CA GLU A 52 -8.58 12.73 -3.01
C GLU A 52 -8.90 13.58 -4.25
N THR A 53 -7.89 14.23 -4.84
CA THR A 53 -8.04 15.05 -6.04
C THR A 53 -8.38 14.21 -7.30
N SER A 54 -8.18 12.91 -7.25
CA SER A 54 -8.35 11.98 -8.38
C SER A 54 -9.66 11.18 -8.32
N GLY A 55 -10.53 11.48 -7.35
CA GLY A 55 -11.85 10.86 -7.22
C GLY A 55 -11.96 9.70 -6.23
N LEU A 56 -10.92 9.37 -5.48
CA LEU A 56 -11.02 8.44 -4.36
C LEU A 56 -11.78 9.12 -3.21
N LYS A 57 -12.96 8.60 -2.87
CA LYS A 57 -13.84 9.21 -1.86
C LYS A 57 -13.73 8.58 -0.47
N HIS A 58 -13.25 7.35 -0.40
CA HIS A 58 -13.28 6.56 0.84
C HIS A 58 -11.86 6.15 1.23
N TYR A 59 -11.23 6.94 2.09
CA TYR A 59 -9.97 6.57 2.70
C TYR A 59 -9.93 7.00 4.17
N GLU A 60 -9.21 6.25 4.97
CA GLU A 60 -8.95 6.54 6.37
C GLU A 60 -7.45 6.59 6.62
N VAL A 61 -7.00 7.54 7.42
CA VAL A 61 -5.59 7.74 7.75
C VAL A 61 -5.37 7.51 9.24
N PHE A 62 -4.52 6.55 9.56
CA PHE A 62 -4.11 6.22 10.92
C PHE A 62 -2.68 6.71 11.17
N TYR A 63 -2.54 7.75 12.00
CA TYR A 63 -1.24 8.31 12.39
C TYR A 63 -0.61 7.63 13.61
N GLN A 64 -1.27 6.63 14.17
CA GLN A 64 -0.80 6.00 15.39
C GLN A 64 0.35 5.03 15.12
N PRO A 65 1.27 4.87 16.11
CA PRO A 65 2.24 3.80 16.06
C PRO A 65 1.54 2.47 15.79
N LEU A 66 2.15 1.67 14.95
CA LEU A 66 1.56 0.42 14.49
C LEU A 66 1.28 -0.56 15.64
N GLU A 67 2.05 -0.49 16.72
CA GLU A 67 1.84 -1.28 17.92
C GLU A 67 0.45 -1.08 18.55
N LYS A 68 -0.16 0.08 18.31
CA LYS A 68 -1.56 0.33 18.70
C LYS A 68 -2.58 -0.25 17.73
N LEU A 69 -2.21 -0.34 16.44
CA LEU A 69 -3.06 -0.96 15.41
C LEU A 69 -2.87 -2.48 15.33
N PHE A 70 -1.64 -2.96 15.62
CA PHE A 70 -1.24 -4.37 15.56
C PHE A 70 -0.52 -4.76 16.85
N PRO A 71 -1.20 -4.84 17.96
CA PRO A 71 -0.57 -5.29 19.21
C PRO A 71 -0.16 -6.75 19.08
N GLU A 72 1.08 -7.00 18.65
CA GLU A 72 1.63 -8.36 18.50
C GLU A 72 1.66 -9.14 19.80
N GLN A 73 1.69 -8.45 20.93
CA GLN A 73 1.86 -9.05 22.24
C GLN A 73 0.68 -8.82 23.20
N SER A 74 -0.37 -8.14 22.77
CA SER A 74 -1.51 -8.04 23.66
C SER A 74 -2.20 -9.39 23.75
N LYS A 75 -2.27 -9.92 24.97
CA LYS A 75 -3.13 -11.05 25.31
C LYS A 75 -4.62 -10.73 25.08
N ASP A 76 -4.91 -9.49 24.71
CA ASP A 76 -6.26 -9.00 24.48
C ASP A 76 -6.70 -9.35 23.05
N THR A 77 -7.43 -10.44 22.96
CA THR A 77 -8.03 -10.95 21.72
C THR A 77 -9.02 -9.96 21.11
N SER A 78 -9.54 -9.01 21.90
CA SER A 78 -10.52 -8.02 21.45
C SER A 78 -9.92 -7.01 20.46
N ILE A 79 -8.68 -6.56 20.70
CA ILE A 79 -8.00 -5.57 19.83
C ILE A 79 -7.63 -6.19 18.49
N LYS A 80 -7.12 -7.43 18.49
CA LYS A 80 -6.82 -8.16 17.23
C LYS A 80 -8.08 -8.39 16.40
N SER A 81 -9.19 -8.70 17.03
CA SER A 81 -10.46 -8.89 16.33
C SER A 81 -10.97 -7.57 15.73
N ASN A 82 -10.82 -6.45 16.41
CA ASN A 82 -11.24 -5.14 15.93
C ASN A 82 -10.46 -4.72 14.65
N LEU A 83 -9.14 -4.91 14.64
CA LEU A 83 -8.32 -4.61 13.48
C LEU A 83 -8.71 -5.50 12.28
N ILE A 84 -8.86 -6.80 12.49
CA ILE A 84 -9.25 -7.72 11.42
C ILE A 84 -10.64 -7.37 10.90
N CYS A 85 -11.57 -6.99 11.78
CA CYS A 85 -12.89 -6.52 11.40
C CYS A 85 -12.81 -5.23 10.57
N LEU A 86 -11.94 -4.31 10.94
CA LEU A 86 -11.70 -3.09 10.16
C LEU A 86 -11.16 -3.44 8.75
N LEU A 87 -10.09 -4.24 8.69
CA LEU A 87 -9.42 -4.57 7.43
C LEU A 87 -10.26 -5.41 6.47
N LYS A 88 -11.28 -6.13 6.95
CA LYS A 88 -12.15 -6.93 6.07
C LYS A 88 -12.93 -6.12 5.04
N ASP A 89 -13.23 -4.85 5.33
CA ASP A 89 -14.04 -3.98 4.47
C ASP A 89 -13.21 -3.12 3.51
N TYR A 90 -11.89 -3.05 3.72
CA TYR A 90 -10.98 -2.27 2.90
C TYR A 90 -10.33 -3.14 1.82
N VAL A 91 -10.19 -2.56 0.64
CA VAL A 91 -9.62 -3.23 -0.53
C VAL A 91 -8.12 -3.05 -0.60
N MET A 92 -7.64 -1.90 -0.13
CA MET A 92 -6.23 -1.54 -0.19
C MET A 92 -5.75 -1.03 1.16
N ILE A 93 -4.56 -1.47 1.52
CA ILE A 93 -3.85 -1.04 2.73
C ILE A 93 -2.51 -0.47 2.29
N MET A 94 -2.33 0.84 2.50
CA MET A 94 -1.05 1.51 2.32
C MET A 94 -0.36 1.65 3.67
N ILE A 95 0.87 1.20 3.77
CA ILE A 95 1.62 1.19 5.01
C ILE A 95 3.00 1.83 4.83
N GLY A 96 3.45 2.59 5.82
CA GLY A 96 4.78 3.18 5.82
C GLY A 96 5.20 3.65 7.20
N TYR A 97 6.06 2.88 7.86
CA TYR A 97 6.63 3.19 9.16
C TYR A 97 8.15 3.21 9.09
N LYS A 98 8.76 4.09 9.88
CA LYS A 98 10.22 4.24 9.96
C LYS A 98 10.92 3.06 10.62
N ASN A 99 10.18 2.27 11.40
CA ASN A 99 10.75 1.10 12.03
C ASN A 99 11.01 -0.02 11.02
N GLN A 100 11.97 -0.88 11.32
CA GLN A 100 12.36 -2.00 10.45
C GLN A 100 11.55 -3.27 10.69
N LEU A 101 10.47 -3.20 11.46
CA LEU A 101 9.67 -4.36 11.81
C LEU A 101 8.80 -4.81 10.64
N LYS A 102 8.71 -6.12 10.45
CA LYS A 102 7.77 -6.75 9.52
C LYS A 102 6.42 -6.92 10.22
N LEU A 103 5.57 -5.95 10.04
CA LEU A 103 4.33 -5.79 10.80
C LEU A 103 3.17 -6.60 10.24
N ILE A 104 3.23 -6.90 8.93
CA ILE A 104 2.24 -7.74 8.27
C ILE A 104 2.94 -8.99 7.76
N ASP A 105 2.54 -10.12 8.29
CA ASP A 105 3.03 -11.43 7.94
C ASP A 105 2.00 -12.27 7.18
N LYS A 106 2.42 -13.44 6.73
CA LYS A 106 1.58 -14.40 6.01
C LYS A 106 0.35 -14.84 6.83
N HIS A 107 0.53 -15.06 8.11
CA HIS A 107 -0.55 -15.56 8.99
C HIS A 107 -1.66 -14.52 9.12
N LEU A 108 -1.31 -13.26 9.37
CA LEU A 108 -2.27 -12.17 9.47
C LEU A 108 -3.04 -11.99 8.16
N VAL A 109 -2.35 -12.00 7.01
CA VAL A 109 -2.98 -11.85 5.69
C VAL A 109 -3.94 -12.99 5.41
N GLN A 110 -3.57 -14.24 5.70
CA GLN A 110 -4.45 -15.39 5.51
C GLN A 110 -5.73 -15.26 6.35
N LYS A 111 -5.62 -14.78 7.59
CA LYS A 111 -6.76 -14.55 8.46
C LYS A 111 -7.68 -13.45 7.94
N ILE A 112 -7.12 -12.34 7.46
CA ILE A 112 -7.89 -11.25 6.83
C ILE A 112 -8.62 -11.79 5.58
N LEU A 113 -7.93 -12.49 4.69
CA LEU A 113 -8.52 -13.04 3.47
C LEU A 113 -9.63 -14.04 3.77
N TYR A 114 -9.48 -14.89 4.77
CA TYR A 114 -10.54 -15.79 5.21
C TYR A 114 -11.81 -15.02 5.60
N MET A 115 -11.68 -13.96 6.41
CA MET A 115 -12.81 -13.13 6.81
C MET A 115 -13.41 -12.34 5.65
N ARG A 116 -12.62 -12.01 4.64
CA ARG A 116 -13.05 -11.35 3.39
C ARG A 116 -13.69 -12.33 2.40
N LYS A 117 -13.86 -13.60 2.75
CA LYS A 117 -14.34 -14.64 1.82
C LYS A 117 -13.49 -14.68 0.54
N GLN A 118 -12.17 -14.60 0.71
CA GLN A 118 -11.15 -14.62 -0.34
C GLN A 118 -11.25 -13.46 -1.38
N LYS A 119 -11.93 -12.37 -1.07
CA LYS A 119 -11.92 -11.18 -1.92
C LYS A 119 -10.51 -10.58 -1.98
N PRO A 120 -10.05 -10.13 -3.16
CA PRO A 120 -8.70 -9.58 -3.33
C PRO A 120 -8.35 -8.48 -2.33
N LEU A 121 -7.10 -8.50 -1.86
CA LEU A 121 -6.53 -7.53 -0.95
C LEU A 121 -5.23 -6.98 -1.54
N PHE A 122 -5.10 -5.66 -1.57
CA PHE A 122 -3.94 -4.97 -2.10
C PHE A 122 -3.17 -4.29 -0.99
N PHE A 123 -1.86 -4.46 -1.01
CA PHE A 123 -0.95 -3.77 -0.12
C PHE A 123 -0.02 -2.87 -0.91
N ILE A 124 0.23 -1.67 -0.38
CA ILE A 124 1.31 -0.78 -0.83
C ILE A 124 2.23 -0.55 0.34
N ASP A 125 3.47 -1.03 0.23
CA ASP A 125 4.50 -0.89 1.24
C ASP A 125 5.41 0.29 0.88
N CYS A 126 5.26 1.39 1.61
CA CYS A 126 6.10 2.58 1.49
C CYS A 126 7.27 2.60 2.47
N GLY A 127 7.42 1.59 3.31
CA GLY A 127 8.54 1.48 4.26
C GLY A 127 9.87 1.26 3.57
N ILE A 128 10.96 1.78 4.14
CA ILE A 128 12.33 1.57 3.69
C ILE A 128 13.20 1.28 4.93
N PRO A 129 13.57 0.01 5.15
CA PRO A 129 13.10 -1.22 4.49
C PRO A 129 11.61 -1.46 4.70
N GLY A 130 10.98 -2.25 3.82
CA GLY A 130 9.54 -2.48 3.84
C GLY A 130 9.00 -3.07 5.13
N ASN A 131 7.77 -2.74 5.46
CA ASN A 131 7.07 -3.18 6.68
C ASN A 131 6.27 -4.48 6.50
N ILE A 132 6.13 -4.96 5.27
CA ILE A 132 5.39 -6.18 4.95
C ILE A 132 6.36 -7.30 4.61
N ASN A 133 6.08 -8.49 5.13
CA ASN A 133 6.88 -9.66 4.80
C ASN A 133 6.65 -10.05 3.34
N ILE A 134 7.73 -10.19 2.57
CA ILE A 134 7.67 -10.52 1.15
C ILE A 134 6.94 -11.84 0.85
N ASN A 135 6.90 -12.76 1.80
CA ASN A 135 6.21 -14.05 1.67
C ASN A 135 4.70 -13.92 1.48
N VAL A 136 4.11 -12.74 1.76
CA VAL A 136 2.68 -12.49 1.47
C VAL A 136 2.38 -12.50 -0.03
N ARG A 137 3.37 -12.28 -0.90
CA ARG A 137 3.23 -12.41 -2.36
C ARG A 137 2.86 -13.81 -2.82
N GLN A 138 3.11 -14.82 -1.99
CA GLN A 138 2.77 -16.22 -2.28
C GLN A 138 1.31 -16.57 -1.96
N ILE A 139 0.57 -15.66 -1.34
CA ILE A 139 -0.80 -15.92 -0.93
C ILE A 139 -1.73 -15.57 -2.10
N PRO A 140 -2.59 -16.51 -2.55
CA PRO A 140 -3.61 -16.21 -3.55
C PRO A 140 -4.50 -15.04 -3.10
N ASN A 141 -4.90 -14.20 -4.05
CA ASN A 141 -5.72 -13.00 -3.80
C ASN A 141 -5.07 -11.92 -2.91
N CYS A 142 -3.76 -12.02 -2.66
CA CYS A 142 -2.98 -10.98 -1.98
C CYS A 142 -1.99 -10.37 -2.97
N PHE A 143 -2.02 -9.06 -3.12
CA PHE A 143 -1.18 -8.31 -4.05
C PHE A 143 -0.36 -7.30 -3.27
N LEU A 144 0.95 -7.46 -3.25
CA LEU A 144 1.89 -6.56 -2.59
C LEU A 144 2.69 -5.79 -3.63
N PHE A 145 2.65 -4.48 -3.53
CA PHE A 145 3.49 -3.55 -4.30
C PHE A 145 4.37 -2.76 -3.32
N ASP A 146 5.66 -2.81 -3.53
CA ASP A 146 6.60 -1.91 -2.87
C ASP A 146 6.92 -0.69 -3.75
N LEU A 147 7.76 0.21 -3.27
CA LEU A 147 8.14 1.41 -4.02
C LEU A 147 8.87 1.10 -5.32
N ASN A 148 9.63 0.00 -5.39
CA ASN A 148 10.31 -0.41 -6.63
C ASN A 148 9.30 -0.92 -7.66
N ASP A 149 8.31 -1.69 -7.24
CA ASP A 149 7.24 -2.17 -8.11
C ASP A 149 6.47 -0.98 -8.70
N LEU A 150 6.13 0.02 -7.87
CA LEU A 150 5.43 1.22 -8.30
C LEU A 150 6.25 2.06 -9.27
N GLU A 151 7.57 2.18 -9.05
CA GLU A 151 8.48 2.88 -9.95
C GLU A 151 8.54 2.21 -11.33
N GLN A 152 8.63 0.89 -11.36
CA GLN A 152 8.62 0.12 -12.62
C GLN A 152 7.30 0.28 -13.37
N LEU A 153 6.17 0.22 -12.66
CA LEU A 153 4.85 0.43 -13.25
C LEU A 153 4.69 1.84 -13.82
N TYR A 154 5.15 2.85 -13.08
CA TYR A 154 5.11 4.23 -13.53
C TYR A 154 5.97 4.44 -14.78
N SER A 155 7.18 3.91 -14.79
CA SER A 155 8.11 4.01 -15.93
C SER A 155 7.55 3.31 -17.16
N SER A 156 6.98 2.12 -17.02
CA SER A 156 6.33 1.39 -18.10
C SER A 156 5.12 2.14 -18.65
N TRP A 157 4.32 2.75 -17.79
CA TRP A 157 3.16 3.54 -18.18
C TRP A 157 3.56 4.79 -18.97
N ILE A 158 4.58 5.53 -18.52
CA ILE A 158 5.09 6.70 -19.27
C ILE A 158 5.59 6.29 -20.66
N GLN A 159 6.31 5.19 -20.76
CA GLN A 159 6.81 4.69 -22.04
C GLN A 159 5.69 4.39 -23.03
N LEU A 160 4.57 3.83 -22.56
CA LEU A 160 3.43 3.50 -23.40
C LEU A 160 2.63 4.72 -23.88
N TYR A 161 2.50 5.74 -23.03
CA TYR A 161 1.62 6.87 -23.27
C TYR A 161 2.35 8.17 -23.66
N ASN A 162 3.68 8.22 -23.52
CA ASN A 162 4.48 9.37 -23.91
C ASN A 162 5.76 8.96 -24.67
N PRO A 163 5.65 8.52 -25.94
CA PRO A 163 6.78 8.05 -26.74
C PRO A 163 7.87 9.13 -26.95
N PHE A 164 7.57 10.41 -26.71
CA PHE A 164 8.54 11.50 -26.83
C PHE A 164 9.50 11.65 -25.65
N PHE A 165 9.29 10.95 -24.54
CA PHE A 165 10.15 11.04 -23.36
C PHE A 165 11.57 10.46 -23.59
N TYR A 166 11.72 9.58 -24.59
CA TYR A 166 13.03 8.99 -24.95
C TYR A 166 14.00 9.98 -25.63
N PHE A 167 13.51 11.05 -26.20
CA PHE A 167 14.37 11.98 -26.97
C PHE A 167 15.05 13.05 -26.10
N TYR A 168 14.70 13.18 -24.83
CA TYR A 168 15.28 14.19 -23.92
C TYR A 168 16.17 13.61 -22.83
N SER A 169 16.42 12.30 -22.83
CA SER A 169 17.23 11.62 -21.82
C SER A 169 18.60 11.11 -22.35
N LEU A 170 19.02 11.60 -23.50
CA LEU A 170 20.36 11.36 -24.07
C LEU A 170 21.26 12.55 -23.84
#